data_7a6bb149a767c2b5c27cef4a72fca6f5
#
_entry.id   7a6bb149a767c2b5c27cef4a72fca6f5
#
_cell.length_a   1.000
_cell.length_b   1.000
_cell.length_c   1.000
_cell.angle_alpha   90.00
_cell.angle_beta   90.00
_cell.angle_gamma   90.00
#
_symmetry.space_group_name_H-M   'P 1'
#
loop_
_entity.id
_entity.type
_entity.pdbx_description
1 polymer ?
#
loop_
_entity_poly.entity_id
_entity_poly.type
_entity_poly.pdbx_seq_one_letter_code
_entity_poly.pdbx_strand_id
1 'polypeptide(L)'
;FALNRINDYNTQAIQVATPNKSANRKYAPLSSEDEQRLFDENQDNQKDYENRTIKDEAEKFNQSLIKRYLRNLISSYDYIAAQELVARKEYNKLLSKKKLYRLRVILKDLVSVFKKQTTLFEIKELPILDVEKTALNYYLLIEILNKRGQVADVLIKSKSLVEFIIEERLKKNYPTLIKYKEKLPKLNEEHQDFKEILSYLDREYKKAQNGSDEEKDDYSPTSTLNLISYTKILEFYNSCPELIESLRVFISLNNERNKVAHGLSEINANLVNSKKLSQTIESLRFILQDTYDIDDKYFAFYEELNREMLDLLR
;
A
#
# COMPACT_ATOMS: atom_id res chain seq x y z
N PHE A 1 17.20 20.06 21.38
CA PHE A 1 16.01 19.37 20.84
C PHE A 1 15.32 20.19 19.73
N ALA A 2 15.15 21.52 19.90
CA ALA A 2 14.53 22.39 18.90
C ALA A 2 15.45 22.63 17.69
N LEU A 3 16.76 22.71 17.89
CA LEU A 3 17.74 22.98 16.85
C LEU A 3 17.86 21.87 15.81
N ASN A 4 17.67 20.60 16.19
CA ASN A 4 17.70 19.47 15.24
C ASN A 4 16.46 19.39 14.33
N ARG A 5 15.39 20.13 14.63
CA ARG A 5 14.19 20.20 13.76
C ARG A 5 14.26 21.31 12.72
N ILE A 6 15.14 22.30 12.90
CA ILE A 6 15.19 23.51 12.08
C ILE A 6 16.22 23.39 10.96
N ASN A 7 17.18 22.47 11.08
CA ASN A 7 18.28 22.38 10.13
C ASN A 7 18.42 21.01 9.50
N ASP A 8 18.14 20.92 8.21
CA ASP A 8 18.66 19.91 7.28
C ASP A 8 20.20 19.98 7.14
N TYR A 9 20.86 20.82 7.90
CA TYR A 9 22.30 21.07 7.88
C TYR A 9 22.94 20.53 9.14
N ASN A 10 23.76 19.52 9.02
CA ASN A 10 24.87 19.01 9.87
C ASN A 10 25.10 19.67 11.27
N THR A 11 24.07 20.09 11.97
CA THR A 11 24.20 20.57 13.35
C THR A 11 24.24 19.37 14.28
N GLN A 12 25.41 19.04 14.82
CA GLN A 12 25.53 18.09 15.91
C GLN A 12 25.13 18.78 17.20
N ALA A 13 24.12 18.29 17.91
CA ALA A 13 23.86 18.68 19.27
C ALA A 13 24.93 18.01 20.13
N ILE A 14 25.83 18.81 20.66
CA ILE A 14 26.87 18.37 21.61
C ILE A 14 26.32 18.62 23.01
N GLN A 15 26.04 17.56 23.75
CA GLN A 15 25.73 17.68 25.17
C GLN A 15 27.04 17.60 25.95
N VAL A 16 27.41 18.71 26.59
CA VAL A 16 28.56 18.73 27.50
C VAL A 16 28.09 18.18 28.84
N ALA A 17 28.69 17.09 29.28
CA ALA A 17 28.43 16.55 30.61
C ALA A 17 29.09 17.44 31.67
N THR A 18 28.30 17.90 32.61
CA THR A 18 28.86 18.52 33.82
C THR A 18 29.62 17.47 34.65
N PRO A 19 30.78 17.82 35.21
CA PRO A 19 31.57 16.86 36.01
C PRO A 19 30.73 16.30 37.16
N ASN A 20 30.83 15.01 37.42
CA ASN A 20 30.08 14.30 38.47
C ASN A 20 30.28 14.90 39.90
N LYS A 21 31.32 15.68 40.13
CA LYS A 21 31.56 16.38 41.40
C LYS A 21 30.54 17.51 41.69
N SER A 22 29.79 17.99 40.69
CA SER A 22 28.76 19.02 40.86
C SER A 22 27.37 18.50 41.20
N ALA A 23 27.12 17.20 41.03
CA ALA A 23 25.79 16.61 41.22
C ALA A 23 25.25 16.67 42.66
N ASN A 24 26.10 16.86 43.65
CA ASN A 24 25.73 16.94 45.07
C ASN A 24 25.88 18.34 45.70
N ARG A 25 26.23 19.38 44.93
CA ARG A 25 26.25 20.74 45.45
C ARG A 25 24.91 21.41 45.20
N LYS A 26 24.24 21.81 46.28
CA LYS A 26 23.18 22.81 46.22
C LYS A 26 23.72 24.01 45.45
N TYR A 27 22.93 24.52 44.49
CA TYR A 27 23.25 25.72 43.72
C TYR A 27 23.57 26.89 44.65
N ALA A 28 24.81 27.05 44.99
CA ALA A 28 25.35 28.27 45.54
C ALA A 28 26.09 28.96 44.38
N PRO A 29 25.95 30.28 44.18
CA PRO A 29 26.72 30.99 43.20
C PRO A 29 28.20 30.76 43.53
N LEU A 30 28.97 30.33 42.51
CA LEU A 30 30.42 30.18 42.63
C LEU A 30 31.03 31.52 43.02
N SER A 31 32.02 31.52 43.94
CA SER A 31 32.80 32.69 44.16
C SER A 31 33.69 32.99 42.96
N SER A 32 34.08 34.24 42.75
CA SER A 32 34.97 34.61 41.64
C SER A 32 36.30 33.81 41.65
N GLU A 33 36.75 33.38 42.83
CA GLU A 33 37.91 32.53 42.99
C GLU A 33 37.67 31.09 42.57
N ASP A 34 36.46 30.55 42.81
CA ASP A 34 36.06 29.21 42.36
C ASP A 34 35.85 29.17 40.83
N GLU A 35 35.35 30.26 40.24
CA GLU A 35 35.24 30.38 38.78
C GLU A 35 36.61 30.44 38.13
N GLN A 36 37.54 31.23 38.69
CA GLN A 36 38.90 31.35 38.19
C GLN A 36 39.64 30.01 38.30
N ARG A 37 39.51 29.32 39.44
CA ARG A 37 40.12 28.01 39.65
C ARG A 37 39.57 26.94 38.68
N LEU A 38 38.28 26.95 38.44
CA LEU A 38 37.67 26.06 37.43
C LEU A 38 38.15 26.38 36.01
N PHE A 39 38.39 27.64 35.71
CA PHE A 39 38.92 28.07 34.44
C PHE A 39 40.38 27.62 34.27
N ASP A 40 41.20 27.78 35.28
CA ASP A 40 42.62 27.39 35.29
C ASP A 40 42.78 25.86 35.24
N GLU A 41 42.01 25.11 36.05
CA GLU A 41 41.99 23.64 35.98
C GLU A 41 41.53 23.11 34.58
N ASN A 42 40.73 23.86 33.85
CA ASN A 42 40.31 23.50 32.50
C ASN A 42 41.34 23.84 31.42
N GLN A 43 42.21 24.85 31.62
CA GLN A 43 43.31 25.16 30.71
C GLN A 43 44.43 24.11 30.79
N ASP A 44 44.76 23.62 31.99
CA ASP A 44 45.81 22.63 32.20
C ASP A 44 45.39 21.21 31.74
N ASN A 45 44.11 20.93 31.62
CA ASN A 45 43.55 19.61 31.26
C ASN A 45 42.78 19.59 29.91
N GLN A 46 43.37 20.17 28.88
CA GLN A 46 42.76 20.19 27.55
C GLN A 46 42.38 18.78 27.04
N LYS A 47 43.13 17.73 27.42
CA LYS A 47 42.78 16.32 27.08
C LYS A 47 41.54 15.81 27.80
N ASP A 48 41.29 16.24 29.04
CA ASP A 48 40.08 15.90 29.80
C ASP A 48 38.84 16.63 29.28
N TYR A 49 39.03 17.79 28.66
CA TYR A 49 37.94 18.53 28.01
C TYR A 49 37.43 17.84 26.77
N GLU A 50 38.29 17.23 25.97
CA GLU A 50 37.90 16.43 24.79
C GLU A 50 37.16 15.15 25.18
N ASN A 51 37.49 14.54 26.34
CA ASN A 51 36.82 13.35 26.85
C ASN A 51 35.44 13.64 27.48
N ARG A 52 35.12 14.91 27.76
CA ARG A 52 33.80 15.33 28.31
C ARG A 52 32.73 15.55 27.25
N THR A 53 33.08 15.56 25.98
CA THR A 53 32.14 15.61 24.89
C THR A 53 31.54 14.21 24.67
N ILE A 54 30.28 14.02 25.07
CA ILE A 54 29.54 12.75 24.84
C ILE A 54 29.16 12.66 23.38
N LYS A 55 30.13 12.54 22.47
CA LYS A 55 29.89 12.24 21.04
C LYS A 55 29.10 10.94 20.87
N ASP A 56 29.41 9.93 21.70
CA ASP A 56 28.79 8.62 21.64
C ASP A 56 27.27 8.62 21.94
N GLU A 57 26.83 9.44 22.89
CA GLU A 57 25.41 9.54 23.23
C GLU A 57 24.60 10.27 22.15
N ALA A 58 25.15 11.32 21.56
CA ALA A 58 24.51 12.02 20.44
C ALA A 58 24.42 11.12 19.21
N GLU A 59 25.45 10.33 18.91
CA GLU A 59 25.42 9.38 17.80
C GLU A 59 24.41 8.25 18.04
N LYS A 60 24.37 7.67 19.23
CA LYS A 60 23.36 6.66 19.62
C LYS A 60 21.94 7.21 19.57
N PHE A 61 21.74 8.44 20.04
CA PHE A 61 20.45 9.11 19.98
C PHE A 61 19.99 9.34 18.53
N ASN A 62 20.88 9.86 17.68
CA ASN A 62 20.60 10.05 16.27
C ASN A 62 20.27 8.73 15.56
N GLN A 63 21.03 7.67 15.84
CA GLN A 63 20.73 6.32 15.31
C GLN A 63 19.35 5.84 15.76
N SER A 64 18.97 6.08 17.02
CA SER A 64 17.65 5.71 17.54
C SER A 64 16.52 6.47 16.83
N LEU A 65 16.71 7.78 16.59
CA LEU A 65 15.75 8.60 15.83
C LEU A 65 15.57 8.10 14.39
N ILE A 66 16.69 7.80 13.71
CA ILE A 66 16.66 7.28 12.34
C ILE A 66 15.97 5.93 12.29
N LYS A 67 16.27 5.02 13.22
CA LYS A 67 15.56 3.74 13.33
C LYS A 67 14.06 3.93 13.53
N ARG A 68 13.66 4.86 14.40
CA ARG A 68 12.25 5.18 14.63
C ARG A 68 11.59 5.75 13.39
N TYR A 69 12.26 6.65 12.68
CA TYR A 69 11.74 7.21 11.43
C TYR A 69 11.59 6.12 10.37
N LEU A 70 12.61 5.28 10.20
CA LEU A 70 12.56 4.15 9.27
C LEU A 70 11.44 3.16 9.61
N ARG A 71 11.23 2.85 10.90
CA ARG A 71 10.09 2.05 11.35
C ARG A 71 8.76 2.67 10.94
N ASN A 72 8.60 3.99 11.13
CA ASN A 72 7.38 4.69 10.74
C ASN A 72 7.13 4.60 9.23
N LEU A 73 8.16 4.79 8.39
CA LEU A 73 8.05 4.67 6.94
C LEU A 73 7.63 3.26 6.52
N ILE A 74 8.24 2.23 7.09
CA ILE A 74 7.90 0.82 6.81
C ILE A 74 6.48 0.53 7.28
N SER A 75 6.10 0.93 8.50
CA SER A 75 4.74 0.72 9.03
C SER A 75 3.66 1.44 8.25
N SER A 76 3.98 2.57 7.61
CA SER A 76 3.08 3.30 6.72
C SER A 76 3.16 2.86 5.25
N TYR A 77 3.90 1.79 4.96
CA TYR A 77 4.10 1.26 3.60
C TYR A 77 4.76 2.27 2.64
N ASP A 78 5.51 3.25 3.15
CA ASP A 78 6.29 4.19 2.33
C ASP A 78 7.68 3.64 2.04
N TYR A 79 7.70 2.58 1.22
CA TYR A 79 8.93 1.87 0.89
C TYR A 79 9.90 2.70 0.05
N ILE A 80 9.40 3.65 -0.73
CA ILE A 80 10.25 4.53 -1.55
C ILE A 80 11.09 5.41 -0.64
N ALA A 81 10.45 6.13 0.29
CA ALA A 81 11.17 6.96 1.25
C ALA A 81 12.08 6.13 2.18
N ALA A 82 11.63 4.92 2.58
CA ALA A 82 12.45 4.02 3.36
C ALA A 82 13.72 3.56 2.61
N GLN A 83 13.60 3.23 1.32
CA GLN A 83 14.74 2.86 0.46
C GLN A 83 15.72 4.01 0.31
N GLU A 84 15.24 5.21 0.01
CA GLU A 84 16.08 6.41 -0.12
C GLU A 84 16.84 6.72 1.17
N LEU A 85 16.17 6.60 2.31
CA LEU A 85 16.78 6.79 3.62
C LEU A 85 17.91 5.78 3.85
N VAL A 86 17.67 4.49 3.64
CA VAL A 86 18.64 3.40 3.87
C VAL A 86 19.80 3.42 2.86
N ALA A 87 19.63 4.04 1.70
CA ALA A 87 20.67 4.18 0.68
C ALA A 87 21.76 5.19 1.05
N ARG A 88 21.49 6.13 1.95
CA ARG A 88 22.45 7.17 2.34
C ARG A 88 23.65 6.57 3.05
N LYS A 89 24.86 7.01 2.66
CA LYS A 89 26.14 6.47 3.18
C LYS A 89 26.31 6.66 4.67
N GLU A 90 25.79 7.75 5.22
CA GLU A 90 25.85 8.10 6.65
C GLU A 90 25.15 7.06 7.56
N TYR A 91 24.21 6.29 6.99
CA TYR A 91 23.47 5.26 7.74
C TYR A 91 24.05 3.86 7.63
N ASN A 92 25.22 3.70 7.02
CA ASN A 92 25.89 2.39 6.94
C ASN A 92 26.22 1.78 8.33
N LYS A 93 26.32 2.62 9.37
CA LYS A 93 26.56 2.19 10.75
C LYS A 93 25.30 1.92 11.55
N LEU A 94 24.10 2.18 10.98
CA LEU A 94 22.81 2.05 11.67
C LEU A 94 22.52 0.63 12.15
N LEU A 95 22.92 -0.33 11.34
CA LEU A 95 22.71 -1.77 11.55
C LEU A 95 24.00 -2.53 11.25
N SER A 96 24.06 -3.80 11.68
CA SER A 96 25.12 -4.70 11.21
C SER A 96 25.07 -4.84 9.67
N LYS A 97 26.22 -5.06 9.04
CA LYS A 97 26.31 -5.19 7.57
C LYS A 97 25.31 -6.19 7.00
N LYS A 98 25.10 -7.34 7.68
CA LYS A 98 24.15 -8.37 7.26
C LYS A 98 22.69 -7.89 7.32
N LYS A 99 22.30 -7.26 8.43
CA LYS A 99 20.93 -6.72 8.61
C LYS A 99 20.65 -5.61 7.60
N LEU A 100 21.59 -4.69 7.40
CA LEU A 100 21.46 -3.58 6.45
C LEU A 100 21.34 -4.09 5.01
N TYR A 101 22.16 -5.07 4.63
CA TYR A 101 22.08 -5.70 3.30
C TYR A 101 20.70 -6.33 3.06
N ARG A 102 20.21 -7.14 4.02
CA ARG A 102 18.89 -7.79 3.91
C ARG A 102 17.76 -6.75 3.76
N LEU A 103 17.78 -5.71 4.60
CA LEU A 103 16.81 -4.61 4.53
C LEU A 103 16.81 -3.90 3.17
N ARG A 104 18.01 -3.62 2.62
CA ARG A 104 18.15 -2.99 1.29
C ARG A 104 17.61 -3.88 0.18
N VAL A 105 17.83 -5.19 0.24
CA VAL A 105 17.30 -6.15 -0.74
C VAL A 105 15.78 -6.14 -0.72
N ILE A 106 15.16 -6.30 0.46
CA ILE A 106 13.69 -6.30 0.59
C ILE A 106 13.10 -4.98 0.07
N LEU A 107 13.65 -3.84 0.49
CA LEU A 107 13.15 -2.53 0.04
C LEU A 107 13.33 -2.32 -1.46
N LYS A 108 14.43 -2.79 -2.06
CA LYS A 108 14.64 -2.72 -3.50
C LYS A 108 13.57 -3.49 -4.26
N ASP A 109 13.26 -4.71 -3.81
CA ASP A 109 12.28 -5.57 -4.45
C ASP A 109 10.88 -4.95 -4.33
N LEU A 110 10.50 -4.47 -3.12
CA LEU A 110 9.24 -3.78 -2.89
C LEU A 110 9.08 -2.53 -3.76
N VAL A 111 10.10 -1.69 -3.84
CA VAL A 111 10.06 -0.47 -4.68
C VAL A 111 9.98 -0.82 -6.17
N SER A 112 10.60 -1.92 -6.60
CA SER A 112 10.52 -2.38 -7.99
C SER A 112 9.09 -2.73 -8.39
N VAL A 113 8.34 -3.41 -7.52
CA VAL A 113 6.91 -3.71 -7.72
C VAL A 113 6.10 -2.42 -7.86
N PHE A 114 6.26 -1.47 -6.94
CA PHE A 114 5.55 -0.19 -6.98
C PHE A 114 5.85 0.62 -8.25
N LYS A 115 7.06 0.50 -8.79
CA LYS A 115 7.45 1.12 -10.06
C LYS A 115 7.07 0.29 -11.29
N LYS A 116 6.35 -0.82 -11.11
CA LYS A 116 5.97 -1.77 -12.17
C LYS A 116 7.15 -2.33 -12.96
N GLN A 117 8.30 -2.46 -12.32
CA GLN A 117 9.53 -2.98 -12.94
C GLN A 117 9.67 -4.50 -12.79
N THR A 118 9.21 -5.05 -11.66
CA THR A 118 9.20 -6.48 -11.37
C THR A 118 7.99 -6.86 -10.53
N THR A 119 7.67 -8.14 -10.46
CA THR A 119 6.71 -8.67 -9.50
C THR A 119 7.45 -9.36 -8.35
N LEU A 120 6.98 -9.18 -7.10
CA LEU A 120 7.59 -9.85 -5.95
C LEU A 120 7.53 -11.37 -6.04
N PHE A 121 6.56 -11.89 -6.77
CA PHE A 121 6.31 -13.32 -6.90
C PHE A 121 7.15 -13.99 -7.99
N GLU A 122 7.94 -13.27 -8.75
CA GLU A 122 8.99 -13.85 -9.61
C GLU A 122 10.14 -14.40 -8.77
N ILE A 123 10.26 -13.96 -7.52
CA ILE A 123 11.30 -14.38 -6.60
C ILE A 123 10.86 -15.66 -5.89
N LYS A 124 11.08 -16.81 -6.54
CA LYS A 124 11.06 -18.18 -5.99
C LYS A 124 9.71 -18.79 -5.59
N GLU A 125 9.36 -19.84 -6.30
CA GLU A 125 8.59 -21.00 -5.79
C GLU A 125 7.09 -20.82 -5.49
N LEU A 126 6.43 -19.83 -6.09
CA LEU A 126 4.97 -19.81 -6.01
C LEU A 126 4.38 -20.68 -7.12
N PRO A 127 3.70 -21.78 -6.77
CA PRO A 127 3.10 -22.71 -7.74
C PRO A 127 1.77 -22.17 -8.29
N ILE A 128 1.71 -20.88 -8.61
CA ILE A 128 0.53 -20.23 -9.18
C ILE A 128 0.84 -19.71 -10.57
N LEU A 129 -0.20 -19.66 -11.42
CA LEU A 129 -0.10 -19.20 -12.79
C LEU A 129 0.21 -17.69 -12.87
N ASP A 130 0.76 -17.23 -13.99
CA ASP A 130 1.13 -15.82 -14.16
C ASP A 130 -0.05 -14.86 -14.05
N VAL A 131 -1.24 -15.30 -14.51
CA VAL A 131 -2.50 -14.54 -14.36
C VAL A 131 -2.88 -14.38 -12.90
N GLU A 132 -2.79 -15.44 -12.11
CA GLU A 132 -3.06 -15.45 -10.67
C GLU A 132 -2.07 -14.56 -9.92
N LYS A 133 -0.78 -14.65 -10.25
CA LYS A 133 0.26 -13.76 -9.72
C LYS A 133 -0.05 -12.29 -9.99
N THR A 134 -0.45 -11.98 -11.22
CA THR A 134 -0.80 -10.62 -11.62
C THR A 134 -1.98 -10.10 -10.81
N ALA A 135 -3.05 -10.89 -10.69
CA ALA A 135 -4.24 -10.53 -9.95
C ALA A 135 -3.93 -10.36 -8.45
N LEU A 136 -3.18 -11.30 -7.85
CA LEU A 136 -2.79 -11.23 -6.45
C LEU A 136 -1.89 -10.02 -6.16
N ASN A 137 -0.88 -9.74 -6.99
CA ASN A 137 -0.04 -8.55 -6.84
C ASN A 137 -0.85 -7.27 -6.90
N TYR A 138 -1.82 -7.21 -7.81
CA TYR A 138 -2.68 -6.04 -7.94
C TYR A 138 -3.60 -5.86 -6.73
N TYR A 139 -4.14 -6.97 -6.18
CA TYR A 139 -4.88 -6.96 -4.92
C TYR A 139 -4.04 -6.45 -3.76
N LEU A 140 -2.85 -7.00 -3.57
CA LEU A 140 -1.94 -6.59 -2.50
C LEU A 140 -1.56 -5.10 -2.59
N LEU A 141 -1.40 -4.58 -3.81
CA LEU A 141 -1.21 -3.14 -4.02
C LEU A 141 -2.44 -2.34 -3.56
N ILE A 142 -3.66 -2.79 -3.89
CA ILE A 142 -4.90 -2.14 -3.47
C ILE A 142 -5.01 -2.13 -1.93
N GLU A 143 -4.64 -3.24 -1.29
CA GLU A 143 -4.64 -3.35 0.18
C GLU A 143 -3.69 -2.34 0.83
N ILE A 144 -2.49 -2.16 0.27
CA ILE A 144 -1.54 -1.13 0.72
C ILE A 144 -2.11 0.28 0.52
N LEU A 145 -2.72 0.56 -0.63
CA LEU A 145 -3.34 1.85 -0.91
C LEU A 145 -4.47 2.15 0.10
N ASN A 146 -5.25 1.12 0.46
CA ASN A 146 -6.26 1.22 1.51
C ASN A 146 -5.65 1.56 2.88
N LYS A 147 -4.60 0.87 3.30
CA LYS A 147 -3.87 1.13 4.55
C LYS A 147 -3.24 2.54 4.57
N ARG A 148 -2.89 3.09 3.42
CA ARG A 148 -2.41 4.47 3.24
C ARG A 148 -3.52 5.52 3.15
N GLY A 149 -4.79 5.10 3.20
CA GLY A 149 -5.94 6.01 3.09
C GLY A 149 -6.15 6.60 1.68
N GLN A 150 -5.58 5.98 0.65
CA GLN A 150 -5.71 6.43 -0.75
C GLN A 150 -7.01 5.90 -1.37
N VAL A 151 -8.14 6.36 -0.85
CA VAL A 151 -9.49 5.84 -1.16
C VAL A 151 -9.82 5.88 -2.67
N ALA A 152 -9.45 6.97 -3.35
CA ALA A 152 -9.67 7.13 -4.79
C ALA A 152 -9.01 6.01 -5.61
N ASP A 153 -7.72 5.78 -5.34
CA ASP A 153 -6.96 4.74 -6.02
C ASP A 153 -7.51 3.36 -5.73
N VAL A 154 -7.94 3.11 -4.49
CA VAL A 154 -8.58 1.84 -4.09
C VAL A 154 -9.82 1.60 -4.94
N LEU A 155 -10.74 2.57 -5.04
CA LEU A 155 -12.00 2.41 -5.80
C LEU A 155 -11.76 2.15 -7.29
N ILE A 156 -10.87 2.94 -7.90
CA ILE A 156 -10.57 2.81 -9.33
C ILE A 156 -9.91 1.46 -9.63
N LYS A 157 -8.89 1.11 -8.85
CA LYS A 157 -8.11 -0.12 -9.06
C LYS A 157 -8.89 -1.38 -8.71
N SER A 158 -9.72 -1.36 -7.68
CA SER A 158 -10.56 -2.50 -7.31
C SER A 158 -11.52 -2.88 -8.43
N LYS A 159 -12.19 -1.90 -9.05
CA LYS A 159 -13.06 -2.17 -10.19
C LYS A 159 -12.30 -2.81 -11.35
N SER A 160 -11.15 -2.24 -11.72
CA SER A 160 -10.34 -2.78 -12.82
C SER A 160 -9.87 -4.21 -12.55
N LEU A 161 -9.52 -4.51 -11.30
CA LEU A 161 -9.13 -5.87 -10.92
C LEU A 161 -10.29 -6.84 -10.96
N VAL A 162 -11.46 -6.45 -10.45
CA VAL A 162 -12.66 -7.31 -10.49
C VAL A 162 -13.07 -7.60 -11.94
N GLU A 163 -13.12 -6.58 -12.80
CA GLU A 163 -13.44 -6.78 -14.23
C GLU A 163 -12.45 -7.76 -14.88
N PHE A 164 -11.16 -7.62 -14.60
CA PHE A 164 -10.14 -8.54 -15.10
C PHE A 164 -10.35 -9.98 -14.61
N ILE A 165 -10.55 -10.18 -13.30
CA ILE A 165 -10.72 -11.52 -12.71
C ILE A 165 -11.97 -12.21 -13.29
N ILE A 166 -13.09 -11.50 -13.38
CA ILE A 166 -14.34 -12.06 -13.85
C ILE A 166 -14.29 -12.36 -15.36
N GLU A 167 -13.65 -11.50 -16.13
CA GLU A 167 -13.43 -11.75 -17.55
C GLU A 167 -12.58 -13.02 -17.78
N GLU A 168 -11.50 -13.21 -17.03
CA GLU A 168 -10.68 -14.42 -17.11
C GLU A 168 -11.45 -15.67 -16.65
N ARG A 169 -12.27 -15.55 -15.60
CA ARG A 169 -13.18 -16.64 -15.18
C ARG A 169 -14.15 -17.03 -16.27
N LEU A 170 -14.78 -16.06 -16.91
CA LEU A 170 -15.72 -16.32 -18.02
C LEU A 170 -15.02 -16.96 -19.22
N LYS A 171 -13.83 -16.50 -19.58
CA LYS A 171 -13.03 -17.10 -20.66
C LYS A 171 -12.63 -18.55 -20.34
N LYS A 172 -12.27 -18.82 -19.09
CA LYS A 172 -11.89 -20.18 -18.65
C LYS A 172 -13.09 -21.13 -18.71
N ASN A 173 -14.25 -20.69 -18.21
CA ASN A 173 -15.43 -21.54 -18.11
C ASN A 173 -16.24 -21.62 -19.43
N TYR A 174 -16.19 -20.56 -20.24
CA TYR A 174 -16.92 -20.41 -21.50
C TYR A 174 -15.98 -19.83 -22.57
N PRO A 175 -15.08 -20.65 -23.16
CA PRO A 175 -13.95 -20.16 -23.97
C PRO A 175 -14.34 -19.33 -25.20
N THR A 176 -15.52 -19.53 -25.76
CA THR A 176 -16.00 -18.81 -26.95
C THR A 176 -16.93 -17.65 -26.62
N LEU A 177 -17.23 -17.38 -25.36
CA LEU A 177 -18.25 -16.41 -24.95
C LEU A 177 -17.85 -14.96 -25.26
N ILE A 178 -16.58 -14.61 -25.07
CA ILE A 178 -16.08 -13.24 -25.23
C ILE A 178 -15.18 -13.14 -26.44
N LYS A 179 -15.47 -12.19 -27.34
CA LYS A 179 -14.57 -11.77 -28.40
C LYS A 179 -14.11 -10.34 -28.23
N TYR A 180 -12.95 -9.99 -28.80
CA TYR A 180 -12.44 -8.63 -28.77
C TYR A 180 -12.67 -7.96 -30.14
N LYS A 181 -13.28 -6.76 -30.08
CA LYS A 181 -13.35 -5.88 -31.25
C LYS A 181 -12.72 -4.54 -30.84
N GLU A 182 -11.68 -4.10 -31.53
CA GLU A 182 -10.95 -2.86 -31.20
C GLU A 182 -10.45 -2.83 -29.74
N LYS A 183 -9.97 -3.96 -29.23
CA LYS A 183 -9.54 -4.19 -27.84
C LYS A 183 -10.65 -4.11 -26.78
N LEU A 184 -11.91 -3.98 -27.18
CA LEU A 184 -13.05 -3.96 -26.27
C LEU A 184 -13.70 -5.35 -26.20
N PRO A 185 -13.99 -5.88 -25.00
CA PRO A 185 -14.65 -7.16 -24.84
C PRO A 185 -16.12 -7.05 -25.25
N LYS A 186 -16.58 -8.01 -26.06
CA LYS A 186 -17.97 -8.12 -26.56
C LYS A 186 -18.46 -9.55 -26.47
N LEU A 187 -19.77 -9.71 -26.38
CA LEU A 187 -20.40 -11.01 -26.49
C LEU A 187 -20.15 -11.55 -27.89
N ASN A 188 -19.72 -12.82 -27.99
CA ASN A 188 -19.44 -13.44 -29.26
C ASN A 188 -20.72 -14.01 -29.88
N GLU A 189 -21.06 -13.55 -31.07
CA GLU A 189 -22.25 -13.99 -31.83
C GLU A 189 -22.22 -15.46 -32.22
N GLU A 190 -21.04 -16.08 -32.25
CA GLU A 190 -20.85 -17.50 -32.59
C GLU A 190 -20.96 -18.41 -31.36
N HIS A 191 -21.10 -17.82 -30.14
CA HIS A 191 -21.28 -18.62 -28.93
C HIS A 191 -22.65 -19.29 -28.93
N GLN A 192 -22.72 -20.56 -28.53
CA GLN A 192 -23.95 -21.36 -28.56
C GLN A 192 -25.13 -20.69 -27.84
N ASP A 193 -24.90 -20.07 -26.69
CA ASP A 193 -25.92 -19.43 -25.86
C ASP A 193 -26.10 -17.92 -26.17
N PHE A 194 -25.55 -17.44 -27.30
CA PHE A 194 -25.54 -16.01 -27.63
C PHE A 194 -26.92 -15.37 -27.57
N LYS A 195 -27.92 -15.98 -28.23
CA LYS A 195 -29.28 -15.42 -28.32
C LYS A 195 -29.98 -15.37 -26.96
N GLU A 196 -29.80 -16.43 -26.17
CA GLU A 196 -30.38 -16.56 -24.84
C GLU A 196 -29.78 -15.55 -23.88
N ILE A 197 -28.45 -15.41 -23.88
CA ILE A 197 -27.73 -14.42 -23.05
C ILE A 197 -28.12 -13.01 -23.47
N LEU A 198 -28.15 -12.70 -24.76
CA LEU A 198 -28.55 -11.39 -25.26
C LEU A 198 -29.97 -11.02 -24.82
N SER A 199 -30.92 -11.94 -24.98
CA SER A 199 -32.33 -11.77 -24.56
C SER A 199 -32.42 -11.58 -23.03
N TYR A 200 -31.62 -12.32 -22.27
CA TYR A 200 -31.54 -12.18 -20.83
C TYR A 200 -31.00 -10.78 -20.41
N LEU A 201 -29.89 -10.35 -21.00
CA LEU A 201 -29.28 -9.06 -20.75
C LEU A 201 -30.23 -7.90 -21.08
N ASP A 202 -30.90 -7.96 -22.25
CA ASP A 202 -31.89 -6.95 -22.65
C ASP A 202 -33.04 -6.86 -21.64
N ARG A 203 -33.59 -8.00 -21.24
CA ARG A 203 -34.67 -8.05 -20.24
C ARG A 203 -34.22 -7.45 -18.89
N GLU A 204 -33.05 -7.79 -18.41
CA GLU A 204 -32.54 -7.28 -17.13
C GLU A 204 -32.21 -5.80 -17.21
N TYR A 205 -31.72 -5.30 -18.34
CA TYR A 205 -31.48 -3.91 -18.60
C TYR A 205 -32.76 -3.08 -18.57
N LYS A 206 -33.81 -3.56 -19.30
CA LYS A 206 -35.15 -2.94 -19.30
C LYS A 206 -35.79 -2.89 -17.90
N LYS A 207 -35.61 -3.93 -17.08
CA LYS A 207 -36.07 -3.92 -15.68
C LYS A 207 -35.40 -2.83 -14.86
N ALA A 208 -34.09 -2.64 -15.03
CA ALA A 208 -33.33 -1.65 -14.30
C ALA A 208 -33.75 -0.20 -14.65
N GLN A 209 -34.19 0.04 -15.88
CA GLN A 209 -34.64 1.34 -16.37
C GLN A 209 -36.08 1.70 -16.00
N ASN A 210 -36.90 0.74 -15.53
CA ASN A 210 -38.32 0.96 -15.23
C ASN A 210 -38.61 2.01 -14.11
N GLY A 211 -37.58 2.63 -13.55
CA GLY A 211 -37.67 3.73 -12.60
C GLY A 211 -37.31 5.12 -13.15
N SER A 212 -36.94 5.24 -14.42
CA SER A 212 -36.60 6.52 -15.07
C SER A 212 -37.50 6.77 -16.27
N ASP A 213 -38.00 8.00 -16.43
CA ASP A 213 -38.83 8.44 -17.58
C ASP A 213 -38.01 8.69 -18.86
N GLU A 214 -36.72 8.30 -18.87
CA GLU A 214 -35.86 8.43 -20.05
C GLU A 214 -36.11 7.31 -21.06
N GLU A 215 -35.97 7.62 -22.36
CA GLU A 215 -36.08 6.64 -23.47
C GLU A 215 -35.18 5.43 -23.20
N LYS A 216 -35.78 4.24 -23.29
CA LYS A 216 -35.12 2.98 -23.01
C LYS A 216 -34.36 2.52 -24.22
N ASP A 217 -33.04 2.63 -24.20
CA ASP A 217 -32.18 2.01 -25.19
C ASP A 217 -32.16 0.48 -25.01
N ASP A 218 -32.40 -0.24 -26.08
CA ASP A 218 -32.27 -1.71 -26.09
C ASP A 218 -30.79 -2.10 -25.90
N TYR A 219 -30.53 -3.15 -25.13
CA TYR A 219 -29.19 -3.69 -25.04
C TYR A 219 -28.73 -4.17 -26.40
N SER A 220 -27.66 -3.58 -26.92
CA SER A 220 -27.12 -3.88 -28.23
C SER A 220 -26.02 -4.94 -28.16
N PRO A 221 -25.97 -5.92 -29.07
CA PRO A 221 -24.85 -6.86 -29.21
C PRO A 221 -23.49 -6.17 -29.44
N THR A 222 -23.52 -4.91 -29.90
CA THR A 222 -22.33 -4.10 -30.12
C THR A 222 -21.82 -3.46 -28.80
N SER A 223 -22.61 -3.48 -27.74
CA SER A 223 -22.22 -2.92 -26.45
C SER A 223 -20.98 -3.61 -25.88
N THR A 224 -20.11 -2.82 -25.32
CA THR A 224 -18.93 -3.35 -24.61
C THR A 224 -19.37 -4.01 -23.32
N LEU A 225 -18.88 -5.21 -23.05
CA LEU A 225 -19.12 -5.89 -21.79
C LEU A 225 -18.39 -5.13 -20.65
N ASN A 226 -19.06 -5.01 -19.54
CA ASN A 226 -18.58 -4.35 -18.33
C ASN A 226 -18.98 -5.17 -17.10
N LEU A 227 -18.64 -4.70 -15.90
CA LEU A 227 -18.93 -5.44 -14.68
C LEU A 227 -20.40 -5.80 -14.51
N ILE A 228 -21.32 -4.92 -14.91
CA ILE A 228 -22.78 -5.21 -14.84
C ILE A 228 -23.12 -6.36 -15.80
N SER A 229 -22.66 -6.28 -17.05
CA SER A 229 -22.88 -7.34 -18.04
C SER A 229 -22.28 -8.67 -17.60
N TYR A 230 -21.06 -8.66 -17.08
CA TYR A 230 -20.41 -9.86 -16.55
C TYR A 230 -21.18 -10.48 -15.38
N THR A 231 -21.65 -9.65 -14.45
CA THR A 231 -22.46 -10.13 -13.31
C THR A 231 -23.75 -10.78 -13.81
N LYS A 232 -24.43 -10.17 -14.78
CA LYS A 232 -25.66 -10.72 -15.36
C LYS A 232 -25.42 -12.03 -16.13
N ILE A 233 -24.29 -12.14 -16.82
CA ILE A 233 -23.90 -13.40 -17.49
C ILE A 233 -23.65 -14.50 -16.45
N LEU A 234 -23.01 -14.18 -15.35
CA LEU A 234 -22.81 -15.13 -14.25
C LEU A 234 -24.13 -15.54 -13.59
N GLU A 235 -25.09 -14.61 -13.43
CA GLU A 235 -26.44 -14.91 -12.95
C GLU A 235 -27.16 -15.83 -13.92
N PHE A 236 -27.07 -15.61 -15.26
CA PHE A 236 -27.64 -16.46 -16.28
C PHE A 236 -27.13 -17.91 -16.17
N TYR A 237 -25.85 -18.09 -15.90
CA TYR A 237 -25.23 -19.41 -15.70
C TYR A 237 -25.37 -19.96 -14.27
N ASN A 238 -26.20 -19.37 -13.42
CA ASN A 238 -26.43 -19.80 -12.05
C ASN A 238 -25.15 -19.95 -11.23
N SER A 239 -24.25 -18.98 -11.37
CA SER A 239 -23.04 -18.93 -10.55
C SER A 239 -23.36 -18.75 -9.05
N CYS A 240 -22.42 -19.08 -8.20
CA CYS A 240 -22.52 -19.00 -6.75
C CYS A 240 -23.12 -17.66 -6.28
N PRO A 241 -24.17 -17.69 -5.44
CA PRO A 241 -24.83 -16.46 -4.94
C PRO A 241 -23.89 -15.52 -4.22
N GLU A 242 -22.90 -16.04 -3.48
CA GLU A 242 -21.91 -15.27 -2.73
C GLU A 242 -21.00 -14.47 -3.69
N LEU A 243 -20.65 -15.04 -4.83
CA LEU A 243 -19.91 -14.35 -5.87
C LEU A 243 -20.73 -13.19 -6.44
N ILE A 244 -21.99 -13.44 -6.78
CA ILE A 244 -22.89 -12.41 -7.31
C ILE A 244 -23.07 -11.27 -6.32
N GLU A 245 -23.27 -11.57 -5.03
CA GLU A 245 -23.39 -10.56 -3.99
C GLU A 245 -22.12 -9.74 -3.83
N SER A 246 -20.96 -10.38 -3.85
CA SER A 246 -19.67 -9.71 -3.84
C SER A 246 -19.49 -8.76 -5.03
N LEU A 247 -19.93 -9.14 -6.22
CA LEU A 247 -19.89 -8.28 -7.41
C LEU A 247 -20.85 -7.07 -7.31
N ARG A 248 -22.01 -7.24 -6.69
CA ARG A 248 -22.97 -6.16 -6.44
C ARG A 248 -22.39 -5.05 -5.57
N VAL A 249 -21.48 -5.38 -4.62
CA VAL A 249 -20.74 -4.36 -3.85
C VAL A 249 -20.03 -3.39 -4.81
N PHE A 250 -19.32 -3.89 -5.81
CA PHE A 250 -18.60 -3.06 -6.78
C PHE A 250 -19.54 -2.28 -7.71
N ILE A 251 -20.66 -2.86 -8.10
CA ILE A 251 -21.67 -2.17 -8.92
C ILE A 251 -22.27 -0.99 -8.13
N SER A 252 -22.55 -1.17 -6.84
CA SER A 252 -23.08 -0.10 -5.98
C SER A 252 -22.11 1.08 -5.80
N LEU A 253 -20.81 0.86 -5.99
CA LEU A 253 -19.78 1.89 -5.89
C LEU A 253 -19.53 2.65 -7.20
N ASN A 254 -20.21 2.30 -8.29
CA ASN A 254 -19.97 2.96 -9.60
C ASN A 254 -20.20 4.48 -9.53
N ASN A 255 -21.22 4.93 -8.82
CA ASN A 255 -21.54 6.36 -8.71
C ASN A 255 -20.48 7.12 -7.94
N GLU A 256 -20.04 6.58 -6.80
CA GLU A 256 -18.95 7.14 -6.02
C GLU A 256 -17.64 7.16 -6.80
N ARG A 257 -17.31 6.05 -7.45
CA ARG A 257 -16.11 5.95 -8.31
C ARG A 257 -16.16 6.94 -9.47
N ASN A 258 -17.30 7.12 -10.14
CA ASN A 258 -17.43 8.05 -11.26
C ASN A 258 -17.25 9.50 -10.81
N LYS A 259 -17.79 9.86 -9.63
CA LYS A 259 -17.53 11.18 -9.01
C LYS A 259 -16.04 11.42 -8.78
N VAL A 260 -15.33 10.39 -8.31
CA VAL A 260 -13.88 10.43 -8.08
C VAL A 260 -13.09 10.53 -9.37
N ALA A 261 -13.44 9.72 -10.38
CA ALA A 261 -12.70 9.61 -11.64
C ALA A 261 -12.89 10.82 -12.57
N HIS A 262 -14.05 11.48 -12.51
CA HIS A 262 -14.44 12.56 -13.42
C HIS A 262 -14.65 13.90 -12.73
N GLY A 263 -14.71 13.94 -11.40
CA GLY A 263 -14.85 15.16 -10.62
C GLY A 263 -13.51 15.65 -10.10
N LEU A 264 -13.23 16.95 -10.30
CA LEU A 264 -12.16 17.66 -9.57
C LEU A 264 -12.54 17.94 -8.12
N SER A 265 -13.69 17.42 -7.66
CA SER A 265 -14.15 17.59 -6.30
C SER A 265 -13.22 16.83 -5.34
N GLU A 266 -12.78 17.52 -4.30
CA GLU A 266 -12.11 16.90 -3.16
C GLU A 266 -12.90 15.66 -2.72
N ILE A 267 -12.22 14.53 -2.70
CA ILE A 267 -12.79 13.32 -2.11
C ILE A 267 -12.86 13.61 -0.62
N ASN A 268 -14.01 14.12 -0.19
CA ASN A 268 -14.31 14.12 1.22
C ASN A 268 -14.23 12.66 1.67
N ALA A 269 -13.33 12.36 2.60
CA ALA A 269 -13.21 11.05 3.23
C ALA A 269 -14.56 10.53 3.79
N ASN A 270 -15.54 11.43 3.91
CA ASN A 270 -16.93 11.17 4.28
C ASN A 270 -17.79 10.59 3.14
N LEU A 271 -17.36 10.65 1.86
CA LEU A 271 -18.14 10.12 0.73
C LEU A 271 -18.12 8.59 0.66
N VAL A 272 -17.05 7.97 1.14
CA VAL A 272 -16.96 6.50 1.23
C VAL A 272 -16.81 6.14 2.69
N ASN A 273 -17.88 5.65 3.27
CA ASN A 273 -17.88 5.12 4.63
C ASN A 273 -16.79 4.05 4.76
N SER A 274 -15.97 4.08 5.81
CA SER A 274 -14.93 3.09 6.10
C SER A 274 -15.47 1.65 6.06
N LYS A 275 -16.72 1.43 6.44
CA LYS A 275 -17.40 0.14 6.35
C LYS A 275 -17.56 -0.34 4.90
N LYS A 276 -17.95 0.55 3.97
CA LYS A 276 -18.06 0.21 2.53
C LYS A 276 -16.69 -0.13 1.95
N LEU A 277 -15.64 0.59 2.36
CA LEU A 277 -14.29 0.32 1.88
C LEU A 277 -13.78 -1.03 2.37
N SER A 278 -14.00 -1.37 3.65
CA SER A 278 -13.68 -2.70 4.19
C SER A 278 -14.43 -3.81 3.45
N GLN A 279 -15.74 -3.64 3.22
CA GLN A 279 -16.53 -4.59 2.43
C GLN A 279 -15.99 -4.75 1.01
N THR A 280 -15.52 -3.68 0.38
CA THR A 280 -14.91 -3.73 -0.95
C THR A 280 -13.66 -4.61 -0.96
N ILE A 281 -12.78 -4.44 0.02
CA ILE A 281 -11.55 -5.24 0.12
C ILE A 281 -11.87 -6.71 0.43
N GLU A 282 -12.80 -6.98 1.34
CA GLU A 282 -13.26 -8.33 1.67
C GLU A 282 -13.88 -9.04 0.46
N SER A 283 -14.78 -8.34 -0.25
CA SER A 283 -15.40 -8.87 -1.49
C SER A 283 -14.37 -9.12 -2.58
N LEU A 284 -13.37 -8.24 -2.73
CA LEU A 284 -12.29 -8.42 -3.69
C LEU A 284 -11.44 -9.66 -3.37
N ARG A 285 -11.11 -9.84 -2.09
CA ARG A 285 -10.39 -11.04 -1.62
C ARG A 285 -11.19 -12.31 -1.90
N PHE A 286 -12.48 -12.31 -1.57
CA PHE A 286 -13.37 -13.43 -1.84
C PHE A 286 -13.41 -13.78 -3.33
N ILE A 287 -13.63 -12.78 -4.22
CA ILE A 287 -13.67 -12.97 -5.68
C ILE A 287 -12.37 -13.59 -6.19
N LEU A 288 -11.23 -13.11 -5.67
CA LEU A 288 -9.91 -13.60 -6.05
C LEU A 288 -9.71 -15.07 -5.62
N GLN A 289 -10.08 -15.40 -4.37
CA GLN A 289 -9.96 -16.75 -3.81
C GLN A 289 -10.90 -17.72 -4.53
N ASP A 290 -12.16 -17.36 -4.74
CA ASP A 290 -13.15 -18.19 -5.41
C ASP A 290 -12.80 -18.48 -6.90
N THR A 291 -12.10 -17.53 -7.55
CA THR A 291 -11.73 -17.69 -8.96
C THR A 291 -10.44 -18.50 -9.15
N TYR A 292 -9.45 -18.31 -8.27
CA TYR A 292 -8.09 -18.83 -8.47
C TYR A 292 -7.60 -19.79 -7.38
N ASP A 293 -8.40 -20.08 -6.37
CA ASP A 293 -8.05 -20.98 -5.23
C ASP A 293 -6.72 -20.59 -4.57
N ILE A 294 -6.53 -19.28 -4.34
CA ILE A 294 -5.30 -18.74 -3.75
C ILE A 294 -5.27 -18.98 -2.24
N ASP A 295 -4.19 -19.62 -1.76
CA ASP A 295 -3.96 -19.87 -0.34
C ASP A 295 -3.86 -18.57 0.46
N ASP A 296 -4.50 -18.53 1.61
CA ASP A 296 -4.55 -17.39 2.53
C ASP A 296 -3.19 -16.82 2.92
N LYS A 297 -2.16 -17.65 3.00
CA LYS A 297 -0.79 -17.21 3.33
C LYS A 297 -0.25 -16.13 2.38
N TYR A 298 -0.67 -16.12 1.12
CA TYR A 298 -0.19 -15.14 0.13
C TYR A 298 -0.78 -13.75 0.34
N PHE A 299 -1.95 -13.66 0.97
CA PHE A 299 -2.56 -12.37 1.30
C PHE A 299 -1.82 -11.62 2.43
N ALA A 300 -1.11 -12.33 3.30
CA ALA A 300 -0.29 -11.74 4.37
C ALA A 300 1.11 -11.30 3.92
N PHE A 301 1.47 -11.45 2.65
CA PHE A 301 2.83 -11.30 2.13
C PHE A 301 3.51 -9.98 2.52
N TYR A 302 2.85 -8.85 2.32
CA TYR A 302 3.44 -7.55 2.69
C TYR A 302 3.51 -7.33 4.20
N GLU A 303 2.59 -7.89 4.97
CA GLU A 303 2.62 -7.82 6.43
C GLU A 303 3.79 -8.61 6.99
N GLU A 304 4.06 -9.78 6.43
CA GLU A 304 5.21 -10.60 6.80
C GLU A 304 6.53 -9.90 6.46
N LEU A 305 6.64 -9.32 5.27
CA LEU A 305 7.83 -8.53 4.89
C LEU A 305 8.01 -7.30 5.78
N ASN A 306 6.93 -6.60 6.13
CA ASN A 306 7.01 -5.47 7.08
C ASN A 306 7.49 -5.94 8.44
N ARG A 307 6.99 -7.07 8.95
CA ARG A 307 7.41 -7.66 10.21
C ARG A 307 8.90 -8.02 10.15
N GLU A 308 9.36 -8.68 9.10
CA GLU A 308 10.78 -9.00 8.90
C GLU A 308 11.64 -7.72 8.94
N MET A 309 11.26 -6.69 8.18
CA MET A 309 12.00 -5.42 8.16
C MET A 309 12.04 -4.73 9.52
N LEU A 310 10.92 -4.73 10.25
CA LEU A 310 10.84 -4.15 11.59
C LEU A 310 11.69 -4.91 12.61
N ASP A 311 11.80 -6.24 12.48
CA ASP A 311 12.65 -7.09 13.32
C ASP A 311 14.15 -6.87 13.02
N LEU A 312 14.52 -6.60 11.76
CA LEU A 312 15.89 -6.21 11.43
C LEU A 312 16.30 -4.90 12.11
N LEU A 313 15.33 -4.00 12.41
CA LEU A 313 15.57 -2.71 13.05
C LEU A 313 15.63 -2.76 14.60
N ARG A 314 15.31 -3.90 15.17
CA ARG A 314 15.55 -4.15 16.61
C ARG A 314 17.01 -4.45 16.87
#